data_105dc63ebae03c1414719946d28916a8
#
_entry.id   105dc63ebae03c1414719946d28916a8
#
_cell.length_a   1.000
_cell.length_b   1.000
_cell.length_c   1.000
_cell.angle_alpha   90.00
_cell.angle_beta   90.00
_cell.angle_gamma   90.00
#
_symmetry.space_group_name_H-M   'P 1'
#
loop_
_entity.id
_entity.type
_entity.pdbx_description
1 polymer ?
#
loop_
_entity_poly.entity_id
_entity_poly.type
_entity_poly.pdbx_seq_one_letter_code
_entity_poly.pdbx_strand_id
1 'polypeptide(L)'
;MCAYTSLLAMLGMDTPKHTSCCLFTDKEEIGSVGATGMQSRFFENAVAELLDAMGCYSDLRLRRTLKNSSMLSSDVSAGYDPAYGEAFEKKNAAYLGRGIVLNKFTGARGKSGSNDANAEYVARVRNIFDSHEAVSYTHLTL
;
A
#
# COMPACT_ATOMS: atom_id res chain seq x y z
N MET A 1 -6.82 3.63 -12.01
CA MET A 1 -7.81 3.91 -10.94
C MET A 1 -7.14 4.19 -9.62
N CYS A 2 -6.27 3.33 -9.08
CA CYS A 2 -5.63 3.47 -7.77
C CYS A 2 -4.87 4.80 -7.58
N ALA A 3 -4.04 5.21 -8.55
CA ALA A 3 -3.35 6.50 -8.50
C ALA A 3 -4.31 7.70 -8.45
N TYR A 4 -5.40 7.66 -9.21
CA TYR A 4 -6.40 8.73 -9.23
C TYR A 4 -7.11 8.87 -7.88
N THR A 5 -7.55 7.76 -7.29
CA THR A 5 -8.22 7.80 -5.97
C THR A 5 -7.27 8.24 -4.86
N SER A 6 -6.00 7.81 -4.92
CA SER A 6 -4.97 8.27 -3.98
C SER A 6 -4.70 9.77 -4.11
N LEU A 7 -4.65 10.29 -5.34
CA LEU A 7 -4.52 11.73 -5.57
C LEU A 7 -5.71 12.52 -5.01
N LEU A 8 -6.94 12.05 -5.28
CA LEU A 8 -8.14 12.71 -4.75
C LEU A 8 -8.16 12.71 -3.22
N ALA A 9 -7.76 11.62 -2.59
CA ALA A 9 -7.66 11.56 -1.13
C ALA A 9 -6.66 12.60 -0.58
N MET A 10 -5.51 12.78 -1.24
CA MET A 10 -4.55 13.81 -0.86
C MET A 10 -5.09 15.23 -1.05
N LEU A 11 -5.71 15.51 -2.18
CA LEU A 11 -6.25 16.84 -2.48
C LEU A 11 -7.47 17.20 -1.61
N GLY A 12 -8.18 16.20 -1.12
CA GLY A 12 -9.34 16.39 -0.23
C GLY A 12 -8.99 16.57 1.26
N MET A 13 -7.71 16.52 1.63
CA MET A 13 -7.26 16.75 3.01
C MET A 13 -7.00 18.23 3.26
N ASP A 14 -7.78 18.86 4.14
CA ASP A 14 -7.55 20.26 4.53
C ASP A 14 -6.35 20.40 5.47
N THR A 15 -6.38 19.71 6.61
CA THR A 15 -5.35 19.82 7.63
C THR A 15 -5.02 18.43 8.20
N PRO A 16 -4.06 17.72 7.63
CA PRO A 16 -3.68 16.40 8.12
C PRO A 16 -3.03 16.50 9.50
N LYS A 17 -3.38 15.59 10.39
CA LYS A 17 -2.80 15.50 11.74
C LYS A 17 -1.31 15.13 11.71
N HIS A 18 -0.90 14.39 10.70
CA HIS A 18 0.48 13.96 10.45
C HIS A 18 0.89 14.32 9.05
N THR A 19 2.19 14.45 8.81
CA THR A 19 2.69 14.62 7.44
C THR A 19 2.20 13.47 6.57
N SER A 20 1.53 13.81 5.49
CA SER A 20 0.99 12.86 4.53
C SER A 20 1.71 12.98 3.21
N CYS A 21 1.96 11.85 2.57
CA CYS A 21 2.63 11.79 1.30
C CYS A 21 1.89 10.83 0.36
N CYS A 22 1.64 11.25 -0.86
CA CYS A 22 1.16 10.38 -1.92
C CYS A 22 2.31 10.13 -2.89
N LEU A 23 2.73 8.88 -2.99
CA LEU A 23 3.86 8.47 -3.81
C LEU A 23 3.36 7.67 -5.02
N PHE A 24 3.63 8.17 -6.21
CA PHE A 24 3.41 7.44 -7.45
C PHE A 24 4.75 6.90 -7.95
N THR A 25 4.87 5.59 -7.98
CA THR A 25 6.10 4.92 -8.37
C THR A 25 6.05 4.44 -9.82
N ASP A 26 7.20 4.39 -10.44
CA ASP A 26 7.42 3.84 -11.78
C ASP A 26 8.08 2.46 -11.67
N LYS A 27 8.17 1.75 -12.77
CA LYS A 27 8.89 0.47 -12.91
C LYS A 27 8.30 -0.71 -12.11
N GLU A 28 7.04 -0.65 -11.71
CA GLU A 28 6.40 -1.76 -10.99
C GLU A 28 6.42 -3.05 -11.83
N GLU A 29 6.05 -2.97 -13.10
CA GLU A 29 5.94 -4.11 -14.03
C GLU A 29 7.26 -4.85 -14.29
N ILE A 30 8.39 -4.22 -14.05
CA ILE A 30 9.71 -4.85 -14.13
C ILE A 30 10.32 -5.18 -12.75
N GLY A 31 9.50 -5.17 -11.68
CA GLY A 31 9.91 -5.50 -10.32
C GLY A 31 10.32 -4.32 -9.46
N SER A 32 9.81 -3.12 -9.75
CA SER A 32 10.07 -1.89 -8.97
C SER A 32 11.55 -1.51 -8.88
N VAL A 33 12.34 -1.89 -9.87
CA VAL A 33 13.79 -1.64 -9.95
C VAL A 33 14.11 -0.28 -10.59
N GLY A 34 15.40 0.06 -10.67
CA GLY A 34 15.89 1.30 -11.26
C GLY A 34 15.85 2.47 -10.30
N ALA A 35 16.21 3.66 -10.82
CA ALA A 35 16.40 4.87 -10.00
C ALA A 35 15.07 5.45 -9.44
N THR A 36 13.96 5.13 -10.06
CA THR A 36 12.61 5.67 -9.74
C THR A 36 11.63 4.61 -9.25
N GLY A 37 12.03 3.34 -9.24
CA GLY A 37 11.21 2.25 -8.70
C GLY A 37 11.12 2.29 -7.17
N MET A 38 10.16 1.56 -6.61
CA MET A 38 9.95 1.53 -5.16
C MET A 38 11.14 0.95 -4.38
N GLN A 39 11.97 0.11 -5.01
CA GLN A 39 13.19 -0.44 -4.42
C GLN A 39 14.36 0.55 -4.42
N SER A 40 14.22 1.69 -5.08
CA SER A 40 15.25 2.74 -5.07
C SER A 40 15.28 3.47 -3.72
N ARG A 41 16.34 4.23 -3.49
CA ARG A 41 16.42 5.13 -2.34
C ARG A 41 15.77 6.49 -2.57
N PHE A 42 15.04 6.66 -3.66
CA PHE A 42 14.46 7.95 -4.02
C PHE A 42 13.58 8.51 -2.91
N PHE A 43 12.66 7.71 -2.39
CA PHE A 43 11.75 8.14 -1.33
C PHE A 43 12.49 8.40 0.00
N GLU A 44 13.41 7.51 0.37
CA GLU A 44 14.24 7.69 1.57
C GLU A 44 15.04 9.00 1.50
N ASN A 45 15.66 9.27 0.35
CA ASN A 45 16.41 10.51 0.12
C ASN A 45 15.49 11.74 0.17
N ALA A 46 14.30 11.70 -0.42
CA ALA A 46 13.35 12.81 -0.34
C ALA A 46 12.94 13.12 1.11
N VAL A 47 12.75 12.10 1.95
CA VAL A 47 12.49 12.28 3.38
C VAL A 47 13.70 12.86 4.10
N ALA A 48 14.91 12.44 3.74
CA ALA A 48 16.14 12.99 4.31
C ALA A 48 16.30 14.47 4.00
N GLU A 49 16.11 14.87 2.74
CA GLU A 49 16.14 16.27 2.29
C GLU A 49 15.08 17.13 3.01
N LEU A 50 13.89 16.59 3.21
CA LEU A 50 12.85 17.26 3.97
C LEU A 50 13.25 17.49 5.42
N LEU A 51 13.83 16.49 6.08
CA LEU A 51 14.32 16.61 7.44
C LEU A 51 15.48 17.61 7.55
N ASP A 52 16.33 17.66 6.54
CA ASP A 52 17.42 18.65 6.47
C ASP A 52 16.89 20.07 6.31
N ALA A 53 15.95 20.28 5.40
CA ALA A 53 15.28 21.57 5.23
C ALA A 53 14.56 22.06 6.50
N MET A 54 14.11 21.12 7.33
CA MET A 54 13.54 21.42 8.66
C MET A 54 14.60 21.67 9.76
N GLY A 55 15.89 21.60 9.42
CA GLY A 55 17.00 21.75 10.37
C GLY A 55 17.10 20.61 11.38
N CYS A 56 16.61 19.42 11.07
CA CYS A 56 16.52 18.34 12.03
C CYS A 56 16.99 16.98 11.49
N TYR A 57 17.78 16.97 10.43
CA TYR A 57 18.31 15.73 9.87
C TYR A 57 19.32 15.03 10.82
N SER A 58 19.18 13.74 10.89
CA SER A 58 20.23 12.79 11.28
C SER A 58 19.81 11.40 10.80
N ASP A 59 20.78 10.51 10.59
CA ASP A 59 20.53 9.10 10.23
C ASP A 59 19.52 8.42 11.17
N LEU A 60 19.67 8.63 12.44
CA LEU A 60 18.77 8.04 13.43
C LEU A 60 17.36 8.64 13.34
N ARG A 61 17.25 9.94 13.06
CA ARG A 61 15.96 10.60 12.89
C ARG A 61 15.25 10.12 11.63
N LEU A 62 15.96 10.01 10.52
CA LEU A 62 15.44 9.44 9.29
C LEU A 62 14.85 8.04 9.51
N ARG A 63 15.61 7.14 10.12
CA ARG A 63 15.17 5.78 10.42
C ARG A 63 13.96 5.74 11.36
N ARG A 64 13.94 6.61 12.37
CA ARG A 64 12.78 6.72 13.28
C ARG A 64 11.55 7.27 12.57
N THR A 65 11.72 8.24 11.66
CA THR A 65 10.64 8.78 10.86
C THR A 65 10.02 7.69 10.00
N LEU A 66 10.82 6.95 9.25
CA LEU A 66 10.35 5.84 8.42
C LEU A 66 9.71 4.72 9.26
N LYS A 67 10.34 4.34 10.38
CA LYS A 67 9.78 3.32 11.29
C LYS A 67 8.41 3.71 11.86
N ASN A 68 8.21 4.98 12.17
CA ASN A 68 6.96 5.49 12.75
C ASN A 68 5.92 5.88 11.70
N SER A 69 6.25 5.73 10.42
CA SER A 69 5.33 5.95 9.32
C SER A 69 4.48 4.71 9.06
N SER A 70 3.29 4.93 8.55
CA SER A 70 2.42 3.87 8.03
C SER A 70 2.28 4.04 6.52
N MET A 71 2.29 2.96 5.79
CA MET A 71 2.13 2.98 4.34
C MET A 71 0.91 2.15 3.94
N LEU A 72 0.09 2.71 3.08
CA LEU A 72 -0.95 1.99 2.37
C LEU A 72 -0.49 1.83 0.92
N SER A 73 -0.21 0.61 0.52
CA SER A 73 0.07 0.28 -0.88
C SER A 73 -1.24 0.06 -1.60
N SER A 74 -1.49 0.80 -2.66
CA SER A 74 -2.74 0.77 -3.42
C SER A 74 -2.46 0.39 -4.86
N ASP A 75 -2.98 -0.77 -5.25
CA ASP A 75 -2.84 -1.30 -6.59
C ASP A 75 -4.09 -2.10 -6.95
N VAL A 76 -4.17 -2.58 -8.19
CA VAL A 76 -5.22 -3.50 -8.64
C VAL A 76 -4.92 -4.92 -8.19
N SER A 77 -5.97 -5.71 -7.95
CA SER A 77 -5.86 -7.11 -7.59
C SER A 77 -6.60 -7.99 -8.60
N ALA A 78 -6.11 -9.22 -8.79
CA ALA A 78 -6.79 -10.19 -9.62
C ALA A 78 -8.17 -10.54 -9.05
N GLY A 79 -9.22 -10.32 -9.84
CA GLY A 79 -10.56 -10.76 -9.50
C GLY A 79 -10.81 -12.21 -9.91
N TYR A 80 -11.77 -12.87 -9.27
CA TYR A 80 -12.22 -14.20 -9.68
C TYR A 80 -12.69 -14.20 -11.13
N ASP A 81 -12.07 -15.05 -11.93
CA ASP A 81 -12.45 -15.27 -13.32
C ASP A 81 -13.12 -16.64 -13.45
N PRO A 82 -14.41 -16.71 -13.84
CA PRO A 82 -15.10 -17.97 -14.03
C PRO A 82 -14.49 -18.87 -15.13
N ALA A 83 -13.81 -18.28 -16.11
CA ALA A 83 -13.17 -19.04 -17.19
C ALA A 83 -11.89 -19.77 -16.70
N TYR A 84 -11.32 -19.33 -15.59
CA TYR A 84 -10.15 -19.93 -14.95
C TYR A 84 -10.44 -20.23 -13.47
N GLY A 85 -11.66 -20.67 -13.18
CA GLY A 85 -12.13 -20.87 -11.81
C GLY A 85 -11.31 -21.84 -10.96
N GLU A 86 -10.60 -22.77 -11.59
CA GLU A 86 -9.68 -23.70 -10.94
C GLU A 86 -8.37 -23.06 -10.43
N ALA A 87 -8.04 -21.87 -10.94
CA ALA A 87 -6.86 -21.12 -10.48
C ALA A 87 -7.13 -20.33 -9.18
N PHE A 88 -8.39 -20.32 -8.69
CA PHE A 88 -8.79 -19.51 -7.55
C PHE A 88 -9.35 -20.35 -6.42
N GLU A 89 -8.94 -20.07 -5.18
CA GLU A 89 -9.66 -20.53 -4.00
C GLU A 89 -10.88 -19.60 -3.77
N LYS A 90 -12.07 -20.10 -4.08
CA LYS A 90 -13.30 -19.29 -4.11
C LYS A 90 -13.63 -18.57 -2.79
N LYS A 91 -13.24 -19.15 -1.65
CA LYS A 91 -13.47 -18.53 -0.34
C LYS A 91 -12.57 -17.32 -0.06
N ASN A 92 -11.44 -17.25 -0.77
CA ASN A 92 -10.43 -16.21 -0.60
C ASN A 92 -10.28 -15.34 -1.84
N ALA A 93 -11.08 -15.57 -2.88
CA ALA A 93 -10.99 -14.81 -4.12
C ALA A 93 -11.65 -13.43 -3.99
N ALA A 94 -11.09 -12.44 -4.67
CA ALA A 94 -11.72 -11.15 -4.87
C ALA A 94 -12.81 -11.23 -5.95
N TYR A 95 -13.93 -10.58 -5.76
CA TYR A 95 -15.03 -10.53 -6.73
C TYR A 95 -15.28 -9.10 -7.16
N LEU A 96 -15.37 -8.87 -8.46
CA LEU A 96 -15.63 -7.56 -9.03
C LEU A 96 -16.95 -6.97 -8.47
N GLY A 97 -16.91 -5.71 -8.08
CA GLY A 97 -18.08 -4.97 -7.60
C GLY A 97 -18.48 -5.27 -6.14
N ARG A 98 -17.66 -6.03 -5.39
CA ARG A 98 -17.99 -6.39 -4.00
C ARG A 98 -17.24 -5.61 -2.94
N GLY A 99 -16.53 -4.55 -3.31
CA GLY A 99 -15.88 -3.68 -2.34
C GLY A 99 -14.35 -3.63 -2.49
N ILE A 100 -13.69 -3.09 -1.47
CA ILE A 100 -12.25 -2.92 -1.42
C ILE A 100 -11.60 -4.21 -0.92
N VAL A 101 -10.53 -4.63 -1.60
CA VAL A 101 -9.79 -5.84 -1.25
C VAL A 101 -8.58 -5.48 -0.39
N LEU A 102 -8.50 -6.08 0.78
CA LEU A 102 -7.31 -6.02 1.63
C LEU A 102 -6.46 -7.27 1.39
N ASN A 103 -5.41 -7.14 0.60
CA ASN A 103 -4.44 -8.21 0.41
C ASN A 103 -3.53 -8.32 1.63
N LYS A 104 -3.66 -9.40 2.38
CA LYS A 104 -2.81 -9.65 3.53
C LYS A 104 -1.44 -10.18 3.12
N PHE A 105 -1.43 -11.09 2.15
CA PHE A 105 -0.20 -11.63 1.58
C PHE A 105 -0.09 -11.27 0.12
N THR A 106 1.09 -10.87 -0.29
CA THR A 106 1.44 -10.72 -1.71
C THR A 106 2.71 -11.52 -1.97
N GLY A 107 2.83 -12.08 -3.14
CA GLY A 107 4.00 -12.84 -3.54
C GLY A 107 3.71 -13.70 -4.75
N ALA A 108 4.76 -14.17 -5.40
CA ALA A 108 4.67 -15.05 -6.55
C ALA A 108 5.31 -16.42 -6.23
N ARG A 109 4.84 -17.46 -6.91
CA ARG A 109 5.44 -18.80 -6.88
C ARG A 109 5.70 -19.31 -5.45
N GLY A 110 4.67 -19.35 -4.64
CA GLY A 110 4.72 -20.00 -3.34
C GLY A 110 5.66 -19.34 -2.32
N LYS A 111 5.57 -18.04 -2.14
CA LYS A 111 6.23 -17.23 -1.10
C LYS A 111 7.56 -16.55 -1.46
N SER A 112 8.09 -16.72 -2.67
CA SER A 112 9.25 -15.93 -3.09
C SER A 112 8.86 -14.45 -3.20
N GLY A 113 9.54 -13.58 -2.47
CA GLY A 113 9.23 -12.16 -2.42
C GLY A 113 7.92 -11.79 -1.75
N SER A 114 7.32 -12.72 -1.00
CA SER A 114 6.08 -12.46 -0.26
C SER A 114 6.28 -11.44 0.84
N ASN A 115 5.25 -10.66 1.10
CA ASN A 115 5.15 -9.85 2.31
C ASN A 115 3.88 -10.23 3.10
N ASP A 116 3.87 -9.84 4.36
CA ASP A 116 2.73 -10.04 5.27
C ASP A 116 2.33 -8.69 5.87
N ALA A 117 1.05 -8.37 5.77
CA ALA A 117 0.52 -7.15 6.37
C ALA A 117 0.51 -7.25 7.90
N ASN A 118 0.98 -6.20 8.57
CA ASN A 118 0.93 -6.10 10.03
C ASN A 118 -0.52 -6.16 10.54
N ALA A 119 -0.81 -7.07 11.46
CA ALA A 119 -2.17 -7.35 11.93
C ALA A 119 -2.84 -6.15 12.60
N GLU A 120 -2.09 -5.38 13.40
CA GLU A 120 -2.60 -4.19 14.08
C GLU A 120 -2.93 -3.08 13.07
N TYR A 121 -2.11 -2.94 12.04
CA TYR A 121 -2.37 -1.98 10.97
C TYR A 121 -3.58 -2.39 10.12
N VAL A 122 -3.72 -3.66 9.79
CA VAL A 122 -4.91 -4.19 9.10
C VAL A 122 -6.18 -3.93 9.93
N ALA A 123 -6.13 -4.20 11.23
CA ALA A 123 -7.25 -3.94 12.13
C ALA A 123 -7.64 -2.45 12.14
N ARG A 124 -6.65 -1.55 12.17
CA ARG A 124 -6.87 -0.10 12.08
C ARG A 124 -7.53 0.30 10.76
N VAL A 125 -7.05 -0.21 9.64
CA VAL A 125 -7.62 0.09 8.31
C VAL A 125 -9.05 -0.44 8.20
N ARG A 126 -9.32 -1.66 8.67
CA ARG A 126 -10.67 -2.21 8.69
C ARG A 126 -11.61 -1.39 9.56
N ASN A 127 -11.18 -0.97 10.73
CA ASN A 127 -12.01 -0.11 11.60
C ASN A 127 -12.36 1.22 10.92
N ILE A 128 -11.47 1.78 10.11
CA ILE A 128 -11.78 2.98 9.30
C ILE A 128 -12.86 2.66 8.27
N PHE A 129 -12.76 1.55 7.56
CA PHE A 129 -13.77 1.15 6.58
C PHE A 129 -15.13 0.89 7.24
N ASP A 130 -15.15 0.15 8.33
CA ASP A 130 -16.36 -0.17 9.07
C ASP A 130 -17.05 1.09 9.60
N SER A 131 -16.28 2.05 10.11
CA SER A 131 -16.82 3.32 10.64
C SER A 131 -17.39 4.24 9.55
N HIS A 132 -17.05 4.03 8.29
CA HIS A 132 -17.55 4.79 7.15
C HIS A 132 -18.48 3.96 6.25
N GLU A 133 -18.93 2.80 6.73
CA GLU A 133 -19.80 1.87 5.99
C GLU A 133 -19.21 1.43 4.63
N ALA A 134 -17.88 1.49 4.50
CA ALA A 134 -17.20 1.07 3.30
C ALA A 134 -17.04 -0.46 3.29
N VAL A 135 -17.60 -1.10 2.29
CA VAL A 135 -17.48 -2.56 2.14
C VAL A 135 -16.05 -2.96 1.85
N SER A 136 -15.48 -3.77 2.71
CA SER A 136 -14.14 -4.33 2.53
C SER A 136 -14.12 -5.83 2.85
N TYR A 137 -13.21 -6.56 2.24
CA TYR A 137 -12.95 -7.94 2.60
C TYR A 137 -11.46 -8.28 2.46
N THR A 138 -11.00 -9.20 3.29
CA THR A 138 -9.61 -9.63 3.29
C THR A 138 -9.42 -10.75 2.30
N HIS A 139 -8.51 -10.57 1.36
CA HIS A 139 -8.08 -11.57 0.41
C HIS A 139 -6.78 -12.20 0.89
N LEU A 140 -6.76 -13.52 0.96
CA LEU A 140 -5.57 -14.31 1.22
C LEU A 140 -5.18 -15.00 -0.08
N THR A 141 -4.12 -14.55 -0.71
CA THR A 141 -3.52 -15.29 -1.83
C THR A 141 -2.76 -16.48 -1.24
N LEU A 142 -3.18 -17.69 -1.57
CA LEU A 142 -2.47 -18.91 -1.21
C LEU A 142 -1.47 -19.26 -2.29
#